data_c4a38fff2405d1259468f97e787c89d2
#
_entry.id   c4a38fff2405d1259468f97e787c89d2
#
_cell.length_a   1.000
_cell.length_b   1.000
_cell.length_c   1.000
_cell.angle_alpha   90.00
_cell.angle_beta   90.00
_cell.angle_gamma   90.00
#
_symmetry.space_group_name_H-M   'P 1'
#
loop_
_entity.id
_entity.type
_entity.pdbx_description
1 polymer ?
#
loop_
_entity_poly.entity_id
_entity_poly.type
_entity_poly.pdbx_seq_one_letter_code
_entity_poly.pdbx_strand_id
1 'polypeptide(L)'
;MTEFEKQLDKMAHGNGFIAALDQSGGSTPKALGNYGLDESAWNNEEEMFDLVHKMRERIVTNPSFTGNRILGAILFENTMNGTFEGKPSTDYLWSKKEVIPFLKIDKGLADEKNGAQLMKPIPGLEQILAGAKKQNIFGTKMRSVIKEANESSINSVVEQQFQIAEQILESGLIPIVEPEVDINCAEKSKAESFLLNAIETKVNNLGSKQIILKLTLPEKDNLFLPLANHKNVLRVV
;
A
#
# COMPACT_ATOMS: atom_id res chain seq x y z
N MET A 1 3.46 18.14 19.30
CA MET A 1 3.07 17.28 18.15
C MET A 1 4.15 16.21 17.97
N THR A 2 3.80 14.96 18.14
CA THR A 2 4.69 13.83 17.90
C THR A 2 5.01 13.71 16.40
N GLU A 3 6.01 12.91 16.02
CA GLU A 3 6.28 12.67 14.59
C GLU A 3 5.10 12.00 13.90
N PHE A 4 4.46 11.03 14.56
CA PHE A 4 3.24 10.39 14.03
C PHE A 4 2.10 11.40 13.78
N GLU A 5 1.86 12.33 14.70
CA GLU A 5 0.85 13.37 14.51
C GLU A 5 1.16 14.30 13.33
N LYS A 6 2.44 14.64 13.11
CA LYS A 6 2.88 15.41 11.93
C LYS A 6 2.67 14.65 10.63
N GLN A 7 2.96 13.34 10.64
CA GLN A 7 2.73 12.46 9.49
C GLN A 7 1.23 12.31 9.20
N LEU A 8 0.41 12.17 10.24
CA LEU A 8 -1.04 12.07 10.12
C LEU A 8 -1.63 13.35 9.53
N ASP A 9 -1.25 14.51 10.03
CA ASP A 9 -1.68 15.81 9.51
C ASP A 9 -1.28 15.99 8.04
N LYS A 10 -0.02 15.67 7.71
CA LYS A 10 0.48 15.72 6.33
C LYS A 10 -0.29 14.76 5.43
N MET A 11 -0.58 13.54 5.88
CA MET A 11 -1.34 12.57 5.09
C MET A 11 -2.78 13.02 4.88
N ALA A 12 -3.41 13.65 5.88
CA ALA A 12 -4.78 14.15 5.79
C ALA A 12 -4.91 15.37 4.86
N HIS A 13 -4.00 16.33 4.96
CA HIS A 13 -4.17 17.65 4.37
C HIS A 13 -3.15 17.99 3.27
N GLY A 14 -2.04 17.27 3.18
CA GLY A 14 -0.99 17.52 2.20
C GLY A 14 -1.44 17.27 0.75
N ASN A 15 -0.84 17.99 -0.18
CA ASN A 15 -1.03 17.79 -1.62
C ASN A 15 0.08 16.92 -2.19
N GLY A 16 -0.28 15.88 -2.94
CA GLY A 16 0.70 15.00 -3.55
C GLY A 16 0.17 13.59 -3.77
N PHE A 17 1.07 12.67 -4.03
CA PHE A 17 0.78 11.26 -4.29
C PHE A 17 1.63 10.34 -3.41
N ILE A 18 1.30 9.05 -3.41
CA ILE A 18 2.08 8.01 -2.73
C ILE A 18 2.91 7.25 -3.77
N ALA A 19 4.23 7.20 -3.58
CA ALA A 19 5.14 6.46 -4.44
C ALA A 19 5.10 4.96 -4.10
N ALA A 20 4.87 4.10 -5.09
CA ALA A 20 4.91 2.65 -4.94
C ALA A 20 6.32 2.12 -5.21
N LEU A 21 7.09 1.86 -4.15
CA LEU A 21 8.42 1.27 -4.19
C LEU A 21 8.43 -0.14 -3.56
N ASP A 22 7.30 -0.83 -3.66
CA ASP A 22 7.01 -2.10 -2.98
C ASP A 22 6.97 -3.32 -3.91
N GLN A 23 7.50 -3.20 -5.14
CA GLN A 23 7.63 -4.35 -6.04
C GLN A 23 8.35 -5.50 -5.34
N SER A 24 7.76 -6.69 -5.41
CA SER A 24 8.26 -7.88 -4.72
C SER A 24 7.95 -9.15 -5.51
N GLY A 25 8.69 -10.21 -5.27
CA GLY A 25 8.49 -11.49 -5.97
C GLY A 25 8.49 -11.32 -7.49
N GLY A 26 7.48 -11.83 -8.17
CA GLY A 26 7.39 -11.85 -9.64
C GLY A 26 7.32 -10.48 -10.32
N SER A 27 7.03 -9.39 -9.60
CA SER A 27 7.05 -8.03 -10.17
C SER A 27 8.43 -7.37 -10.15
N THR A 28 9.39 -7.95 -9.43
CA THR A 28 10.75 -7.40 -9.28
C THR A 28 11.55 -7.42 -10.58
N PRO A 29 11.65 -8.54 -11.34
CA PRO A 29 12.33 -8.56 -12.63
C PRO A 29 11.76 -7.54 -13.62
N LYS A 30 10.42 -7.43 -13.68
CA LYS A 30 9.76 -6.44 -14.53
C LYS A 30 10.12 -5.00 -14.14
N ALA A 31 10.21 -4.71 -12.85
CA ALA A 31 10.60 -3.38 -12.38
C ALA A 31 12.06 -3.05 -12.75
N LEU A 32 12.97 -4.01 -12.60
CA LEU A 32 14.36 -3.87 -13.03
C LEU A 32 14.47 -3.71 -14.54
N GLY A 33 13.72 -4.50 -15.34
CA GLY A 33 13.66 -4.38 -16.79
C GLY A 33 13.20 -3.00 -17.25
N ASN A 34 12.16 -2.45 -16.63
CA ASN A 34 11.70 -1.07 -16.89
C ASN A 34 12.75 -0.01 -16.50
N TYR A 35 13.63 -0.33 -15.56
CA TYR A 35 14.75 0.52 -15.16
C TYR A 35 16.00 0.36 -16.06
N GLY A 36 15.98 -0.59 -17.00
CA GLY A 36 17.06 -0.84 -17.96
C GLY A 36 18.03 -1.95 -17.55
N LEU A 37 17.65 -2.80 -16.59
CA LEU A 37 18.41 -3.98 -16.17
C LEU A 37 17.65 -5.23 -16.58
N ASP A 38 18.21 -6.03 -17.48
CA ASP A 38 17.67 -7.33 -17.87
C ASP A 38 18.08 -8.45 -16.90
N GLU A 39 17.51 -9.64 -17.10
CA GLU A 39 17.72 -10.78 -16.18
C GLU A 39 19.17 -11.31 -16.15
N SER A 40 20.03 -10.89 -17.08
CA SER A 40 21.48 -11.21 -17.03
C SER A 40 22.26 -10.38 -16.01
N ALA A 41 21.63 -9.36 -15.43
CA ALA A 41 22.26 -8.47 -14.46
C ALA A 41 22.38 -9.09 -13.05
N TRP A 42 21.76 -10.23 -12.78
CA TRP A 42 21.85 -10.97 -11.51
C TRP A 42 21.86 -12.48 -11.72
N ASN A 43 22.49 -13.22 -10.80
CA ASN A 43 22.60 -14.68 -10.87
C ASN A 43 21.67 -15.41 -9.91
N ASN A 44 21.18 -14.71 -8.89
CA ASN A 44 20.31 -15.26 -7.82
C ASN A 44 19.39 -14.19 -7.26
N GLU A 45 18.46 -14.60 -6.41
CA GLU A 45 17.44 -13.73 -5.82
C GLU A 45 18.04 -12.65 -4.90
N GLU A 46 19.11 -12.95 -4.18
CA GLU A 46 19.80 -11.99 -3.30
C GLU A 46 20.38 -10.83 -4.11
N GLU A 47 21.13 -11.13 -5.18
CA GLU A 47 21.66 -10.11 -6.09
C GLU A 47 20.56 -9.27 -6.73
N MET A 48 19.44 -9.91 -7.09
CA MET A 48 18.29 -9.20 -7.63
C MET A 48 17.70 -8.21 -6.62
N PHE A 49 17.56 -8.60 -5.36
CA PHE A 49 17.06 -7.71 -4.31
C PHE A 49 18.04 -6.58 -4.00
N ASP A 50 19.34 -6.81 -4.06
CA ASP A 50 20.37 -5.78 -3.94
C ASP A 50 20.25 -4.73 -5.06
N LEU A 51 20.06 -5.18 -6.29
CA LEU A 51 19.85 -4.29 -7.44
C LEU A 51 18.57 -3.46 -7.29
N VAL A 52 17.48 -4.09 -6.83
CA VAL A 52 16.23 -3.38 -6.55
C VAL A 52 16.41 -2.35 -5.44
N HIS A 53 17.15 -2.68 -4.39
CA HIS A 53 17.43 -1.72 -3.31
C HIS A 53 18.25 -0.53 -3.83
N LYS A 54 19.29 -0.77 -4.61
CA LYS A 54 20.09 0.28 -5.28
C LYS A 54 19.25 1.15 -6.21
N MET A 55 18.33 0.54 -6.99
CA MET A 55 17.38 1.29 -7.82
C MET A 55 16.51 2.21 -6.96
N ARG A 56 15.95 1.70 -5.87
CA ARG A 56 15.11 2.48 -4.95
C ARG A 56 15.90 3.59 -4.27
N GLU A 57 17.13 3.31 -3.85
CA GLU A 57 18.03 4.32 -3.29
C GLU A 57 18.25 5.47 -4.28
N ARG A 58 18.58 5.18 -5.55
CA ARG A 58 18.75 6.21 -6.58
C ARG A 58 17.47 7.02 -6.83
N ILE A 59 16.30 6.41 -6.76
CA ILE A 59 15.00 7.10 -6.87
C ILE A 59 14.81 8.02 -5.68
N VAL A 60 14.97 7.51 -4.47
CA VAL A 60 14.70 8.24 -3.22
C VAL A 60 15.70 9.36 -2.98
N THR A 61 16.99 9.14 -3.28
CA THR A 61 18.03 10.16 -3.07
C THR A 61 18.00 11.28 -4.11
N ASN A 62 17.33 11.07 -5.26
CA ASN A 62 17.20 12.11 -6.27
C ASN A 62 16.65 13.42 -5.68
N PRO A 63 17.21 14.58 -6.02
CA PRO A 63 16.72 15.89 -5.54
C PRO A 63 15.24 16.16 -5.82
N SER A 64 14.68 15.60 -6.90
CA SER A 64 13.25 15.74 -7.24
C SER A 64 12.32 14.90 -6.37
N PHE A 65 12.85 13.90 -5.65
CA PHE A 65 12.06 13.07 -4.73
C PHE A 65 11.95 13.79 -3.38
N THR A 66 10.90 14.56 -3.21
CA THR A 66 10.68 15.39 -2.01
C THR A 66 9.25 15.35 -1.54
N GLY A 67 9.05 15.60 -0.24
CA GLY A 67 7.74 15.72 0.39
C GLY A 67 6.84 16.85 -0.11
N ASN A 68 7.34 17.74 -0.98
CA ASN A 68 6.52 18.77 -1.63
C ASN A 68 5.52 18.19 -2.64
N ARG A 69 5.79 17.00 -3.19
CA ARG A 69 4.94 16.31 -4.17
C ARG A 69 4.62 14.87 -3.78
N ILE A 70 5.46 14.25 -2.94
CA ILE A 70 5.34 12.85 -2.55
C ILE A 70 4.96 12.81 -1.08
N LEU A 71 3.71 12.45 -0.79
CA LEU A 71 3.21 12.36 0.59
C LEU A 71 3.81 11.17 1.32
N GLY A 72 3.89 10.03 0.66
CA GLY A 72 4.39 8.81 1.24
C GLY A 72 5.07 7.90 0.21
N ALA A 73 5.79 6.90 0.70
CA ALA A 73 6.38 5.84 -0.10
C ALA A 73 6.08 4.48 0.52
N ILE A 74 5.59 3.55 -0.30
CA ILE A 74 5.34 2.17 0.11
C ILE A 74 6.61 1.38 -0.14
N LEU A 75 7.17 0.79 0.90
CA LEU A 75 8.40 0.00 0.86
C LEU A 75 8.08 -1.49 0.94
N PHE A 76 8.98 -2.31 0.40
CA PHE A 76 9.07 -3.72 0.71
C PHE A 76 9.97 -3.95 1.93
N GLU A 77 9.81 -5.08 2.62
CA GLU A 77 10.49 -5.39 3.89
C GLU A 77 12.03 -5.24 3.81
N ASN A 78 12.65 -5.77 2.74
CA ASN A 78 14.10 -5.66 2.54
C ASN A 78 14.55 -4.19 2.45
N THR A 79 13.77 -3.34 1.77
CA THR A 79 14.08 -1.92 1.66
C THR A 79 13.86 -1.18 2.99
N MET A 80 12.81 -1.53 3.74
CA MET A 80 12.57 -0.98 5.07
C MET A 80 13.76 -1.25 6.01
N ASN A 81 14.30 -2.47 5.97
CA ASN A 81 15.43 -2.89 6.80
C ASN A 81 16.80 -2.42 6.27
N GLY A 82 16.86 -1.84 5.09
CA GLY A 82 18.07 -1.30 4.48
C GLY A 82 18.35 0.15 4.85
N THR A 83 19.28 0.75 4.11
CA THR A 83 19.69 2.15 4.30
C THR A 83 19.66 2.92 2.98
N PHE A 84 19.44 4.22 3.06
CA PHE A 84 19.68 5.18 1.97
C PHE A 84 20.77 6.16 2.43
N GLU A 85 21.86 6.27 1.65
CA GLU A 85 23.03 7.07 2.02
C GLU A 85 23.53 6.78 3.45
N GLY A 86 23.54 5.50 3.84
CA GLY A 86 24.00 5.07 5.16
C GLY A 86 23.07 5.35 6.33
N LYS A 87 21.87 5.92 6.10
CA LYS A 87 20.86 6.16 7.12
C LYS A 87 19.71 5.16 6.97
N PRO A 88 19.08 4.63 8.05
CA PRO A 88 17.90 3.76 7.94
C PRO A 88 16.88 4.32 6.95
N SER A 89 16.39 3.47 6.03
CA SER A 89 15.56 3.90 4.89
C SER A 89 14.35 4.72 5.30
N THR A 90 13.68 4.31 6.37
CA THR A 90 12.48 4.98 6.90
C THR A 90 12.80 6.34 7.51
N ASP A 91 13.90 6.43 8.27
CA ASP A 91 14.39 7.68 8.84
C ASP A 91 14.86 8.66 7.77
N TYR A 92 15.50 8.13 6.70
CA TYR A 92 15.90 8.96 5.56
C TYR A 92 14.68 9.56 4.86
N LEU A 93 13.67 8.73 4.57
CA LEU A 93 12.42 9.18 3.96
C LEU A 93 11.77 10.32 4.74
N TRP A 94 11.59 10.14 6.04
CA TRP A 94 10.93 11.17 6.84
C TRP A 94 11.83 12.38 7.12
N SER A 95 13.02 12.17 7.66
CA SER A 95 13.85 13.29 8.14
C SER A 95 14.57 14.09 7.05
N LYS A 96 14.82 13.48 5.86
CA LYS A 96 15.54 14.12 4.75
C LYS A 96 14.63 14.52 3.60
N LYS A 97 13.58 13.75 3.37
CA LYS A 97 12.69 13.92 2.22
C LYS A 97 11.29 14.40 2.62
N GLU A 98 10.96 14.35 3.91
CA GLU A 98 9.60 14.60 4.42
C GLU A 98 8.54 13.73 3.77
N VAL A 99 8.89 12.47 3.43
CA VAL A 99 8.03 11.46 2.81
C VAL A 99 7.66 10.42 3.84
N ILE A 100 6.37 10.14 3.99
CA ILE A 100 5.83 9.24 5.00
C ILE A 100 6.10 7.79 4.59
N PRO A 101 6.78 6.96 5.43
CA PRO A 101 7.09 5.57 5.09
C PRO A 101 5.91 4.64 5.40
N PHE A 102 5.57 3.78 4.43
CA PHE A 102 4.62 2.68 4.56
C PHE A 102 5.31 1.35 4.27
N LEU A 103 4.81 0.27 4.87
CA LEU A 103 5.28 -1.09 4.63
C LEU A 103 4.22 -1.93 3.91
N LYS A 104 4.59 -2.55 2.78
CA LYS A 104 3.78 -3.62 2.17
C LYS A 104 3.88 -4.88 3.02
N ILE A 105 2.73 -5.39 3.46
CA ILE A 105 2.64 -6.55 4.35
C ILE A 105 2.08 -7.81 3.69
N ASP A 106 1.31 -7.69 2.59
CA ASP A 106 0.78 -8.87 1.92
C ASP A 106 1.89 -9.79 1.37
N LYS A 107 1.65 -11.08 1.38
CA LYS A 107 2.58 -12.12 0.89
C LYS A 107 2.19 -12.60 -0.52
N GLY A 108 1.51 -11.75 -1.29
CA GLY A 108 0.99 -12.02 -2.62
C GLY A 108 -0.45 -12.54 -2.61
N LEU A 109 -0.93 -12.84 -3.80
CA LEU A 109 -2.32 -13.25 -4.03
C LEU A 109 -2.47 -14.77 -3.95
N ALA A 110 -3.58 -15.21 -3.38
CA ALA A 110 -4.04 -16.59 -3.44
C ALA A 110 -4.57 -16.91 -4.85
N ASP A 111 -4.92 -18.18 -5.09
CA ASP A 111 -5.54 -18.60 -6.33
C ASP A 111 -6.87 -17.88 -6.54
N GLU A 112 -7.19 -17.63 -7.81
CA GLU A 112 -8.43 -16.98 -8.19
C GLU A 112 -9.63 -17.87 -7.89
N LYS A 113 -10.65 -17.28 -7.25
CA LYS A 113 -11.94 -17.93 -6.99
C LYS A 113 -13.07 -16.95 -7.26
N ASN A 114 -14.02 -17.36 -8.09
CA ASN A 114 -15.21 -16.56 -8.40
C ASN A 114 -14.89 -15.12 -8.83
N GLY A 115 -13.87 -14.96 -9.67
CA GLY A 115 -13.47 -13.66 -10.19
C GLY A 115 -12.76 -12.74 -9.20
N ALA A 116 -12.22 -13.27 -8.09
CA ALA A 116 -11.38 -12.51 -7.17
C ALA A 116 -10.19 -13.30 -6.64
N GLN A 117 -9.14 -12.60 -6.26
CA GLN A 117 -7.96 -13.13 -5.59
C GLN A 117 -7.80 -12.45 -4.23
N LEU A 118 -8.02 -13.22 -3.17
CA LEU A 118 -7.71 -12.80 -1.80
C LEU A 118 -6.19 -12.76 -1.60
N MET A 119 -5.77 -12.15 -0.51
CA MET A 119 -4.37 -12.27 -0.06
C MET A 119 -4.08 -13.68 0.46
N LYS A 120 -2.85 -14.14 0.24
CA LYS A 120 -2.32 -15.28 0.98
C LYS A 120 -2.27 -14.97 2.48
N PRO A 121 -2.32 -15.99 3.36
CA PRO A 121 -2.12 -15.79 4.79
C PRO A 121 -0.84 -15.00 5.08
N ILE A 122 -0.88 -14.15 6.09
CA ILE A 122 0.26 -13.36 6.56
C ILE A 122 0.73 -13.94 7.91
N PRO A 123 1.57 -14.98 7.90
CA PRO A 123 2.06 -15.57 9.15
C PRO A 123 2.91 -14.57 9.90
N GLY A 124 2.74 -14.50 11.22
CA GLY A 124 3.51 -13.59 12.06
C GLY A 124 3.17 -12.11 11.88
N LEU A 125 1.92 -11.77 11.51
CA LEU A 125 1.50 -10.39 11.30
C LEU A 125 1.85 -9.49 12.50
N GLU A 126 1.61 -9.95 13.73
CA GLU A 126 1.94 -9.20 14.95
C GLU A 126 3.43 -8.82 15.02
N GLN A 127 4.32 -9.76 14.69
CA GLN A 127 5.77 -9.55 14.68
C GLN A 127 6.18 -8.56 13.57
N ILE A 128 5.55 -8.66 12.39
CA ILE A 128 5.76 -7.72 11.27
C ILE A 128 5.37 -6.30 11.70
N LEU A 129 4.19 -6.14 12.31
CA LEU A 129 3.70 -4.83 12.77
C LEU A 129 4.59 -4.25 13.88
N ALA A 130 5.03 -5.08 14.84
CA ALA A 130 5.97 -4.66 15.87
C ALA A 130 7.34 -4.23 15.29
N GLY A 131 7.83 -4.95 14.28
CA GLY A 131 9.04 -4.58 13.53
C GLY A 131 8.88 -3.26 12.78
N ALA A 132 7.75 -3.08 12.09
CA ALA A 132 7.43 -1.84 11.39
C ALA A 132 7.42 -0.62 12.33
N LYS A 133 6.82 -0.75 13.52
CA LYS A 133 6.84 0.33 14.53
C LYS A 133 8.25 0.69 14.99
N LYS A 134 9.11 -0.30 15.23
CA LYS A 134 10.51 -0.07 15.61
C LYS A 134 11.29 0.67 14.52
N GLN A 135 10.90 0.52 13.28
CA GLN A 135 11.48 1.19 12.11
C GLN A 135 10.75 2.50 11.75
N ASN A 136 9.96 3.09 12.65
CA ASN A 136 9.24 4.34 12.42
C ASN A 136 8.33 4.33 11.17
N ILE A 137 7.79 3.18 10.80
CA ILE A 137 6.74 3.06 9.77
C ILE A 137 5.46 3.71 10.28
N PHE A 138 4.85 4.56 9.47
CA PHE A 138 3.57 5.21 9.76
C PHE A 138 2.38 4.28 9.56
N GLY A 139 2.43 3.46 8.52
CA GLY A 139 1.32 2.59 8.17
C GLY A 139 1.73 1.46 7.25
N THR A 140 0.76 0.62 6.90
CA THR A 140 0.98 -0.55 6.07
C THR A 140 0.14 -0.52 4.81
N LYS A 141 0.48 -1.38 3.84
CA LYS A 141 -0.30 -1.55 2.60
C LYS A 141 -0.49 -3.03 2.32
N MET A 142 -1.69 -3.40 1.90
CA MET A 142 -2.05 -4.77 1.49
C MET A 142 -2.97 -4.74 0.28
N ARG A 143 -2.87 -5.74 -0.63
CA ARG A 143 -3.59 -5.78 -1.90
C ARG A 143 -4.30 -7.11 -2.14
N SER A 144 -5.55 -7.03 -2.57
CA SER A 144 -6.32 -8.10 -3.21
C SER A 144 -6.77 -7.64 -4.60
N VAL A 145 -7.21 -8.54 -5.48
CA VAL A 145 -7.64 -8.21 -6.85
C VAL A 145 -9.04 -8.74 -7.12
N ILE A 146 -9.88 -7.89 -7.70
CA ILE A 146 -11.24 -8.17 -8.16
C ILE A 146 -11.22 -8.15 -9.68
N LYS A 147 -11.56 -9.27 -10.32
CA LYS A 147 -11.53 -9.45 -11.78
C LYS A 147 -12.91 -9.54 -12.41
N GLU A 148 -13.93 -9.85 -11.62
CA GLU A 148 -15.32 -9.97 -12.07
C GLU A 148 -16.27 -9.27 -11.11
N ALA A 149 -17.43 -8.86 -11.62
CA ALA A 149 -18.48 -8.24 -10.82
C ALA A 149 -19.30 -9.28 -10.04
N ASN A 150 -18.63 -10.06 -9.20
CA ASN A 150 -19.24 -11.03 -8.31
C ASN A 150 -19.34 -10.45 -6.90
N GLU A 151 -20.53 -10.09 -6.46
CA GLU A 151 -20.76 -9.43 -5.18
C GLU A 151 -20.26 -10.24 -3.98
N SER A 152 -20.45 -11.57 -3.99
CA SER A 152 -20.02 -12.44 -2.90
C SER A 152 -18.49 -12.47 -2.75
N SER A 153 -17.75 -12.54 -3.85
CA SER A 153 -16.28 -12.54 -3.81
C SER A 153 -15.71 -11.16 -3.47
N ILE A 154 -16.36 -10.07 -3.92
CA ILE A 154 -16.01 -8.70 -3.56
C ILE A 154 -16.19 -8.50 -2.05
N ASN A 155 -17.31 -8.96 -1.49
CA ASN A 155 -17.53 -8.92 -0.04
C ASN A 155 -16.46 -9.73 0.72
N SER A 156 -16.04 -10.88 0.20
CA SER A 156 -14.98 -11.68 0.82
C SER A 156 -13.62 -10.96 0.80
N VAL A 157 -13.30 -10.27 -0.29
CA VAL A 157 -12.09 -9.42 -0.40
C VAL A 157 -12.11 -8.31 0.66
N VAL A 158 -13.21 -7.58 0.74
CA VAL A 158 -13.38 -6.47 1.70
C VAL A 158 -13.33 -7.01 3.13
N GLU A 159 -14.02 -8.10 3.42
CA GLU A 159 -14.01 -8.74 4.74
C GLU A 159 -12.58 -9.09 5.19
N GLN A 160 -11.82 -9.81 4.36
CA GLN A 160 -10.44 -10.19 4.67
C GLN A 160 -9.57 -8.96 4.95
N GLN A 161 -9.63 -7.95 4.09
CA GLN A 161 -8.78 -6.77 4.25
C GLN A 161 -9.16 -5.96 5.52
N PHE A 162 -10.43 -5.84 5.83
CA PHE A 162 -10.85 -5.11 7.02
C PHE A 162 -10.53 -5.87 8.33
N GLN A 163 -10.61 -7.21 8.35
CA GLN A 163 -10.15 -8.00 9.50
C GLN A 163 -8.65 -7.79 9.79
N ILE A 164 -7.83 -7.69 8.75
CA ILE A 164 -6.41 -7.39 8.89
C ILE A 164 -6.19 -5.92 9.26
N ALA A 165 -6.97 -5.00 8.67
CA ALA A 165 -6.91 -3.57 8.98
C ALA A 165 -7.20 -3.29 10.46
N GLU A 166 -8.12 -4.02 11.09
CA GLU A 166 -8.41 -3.91 12.52
C GLU A 166 -7.17 -4.23 13.37
N GLN A 167 -6.46 -5.32 13.07
CA GLN A 167 -5.22 -5.69 13.75
C GLN A 167 -4.11 -4.63 13.56
N ILE A 168 -4.00 -4.05 12.35
CA ILE A 168 -3.05 -2.98 12.06
C ILE A 168 -3.39 -1.74 12.90
N LEU A 169 -4.65 -1.35 12.95
CA LEU A 169 -5.13 -0.21 13.75
C LEU A 169 -4.90 -0.42 15.25
N GLU A 170 -5.10 -1.64 15.76
CA GLU A 170 -4.81 -2.00 17.16
C GLU A 170 -3.32 -1.91 17.47
N SER A 171 -2.45 -2.17 16.49
CA SER A 171 -1.01 -1.94 16.65
C SER A 171 -0.61 -0.47 16.66
N GLY A 172 -1.52 0.45 16.32
CA GLY A 172 -1.29 1.90 16.24
C GLY A 172 -0.68 2.35 14.90
N LEU A 173 -0.78 1.55 13.86
CA LEU A 173 -0.40 1.88 12.48
C LEU A 173 -1.64 2.19 11.63
N ILE A 174 -1.48 2.94 10.53
CA ILE A 174 -2.55 3.28 9.59
C ILE A 174 -2.53 2.31 8.41
N PRO A 175 -3.60 1.51 8.16
CA PRO A 175 -3.65 0.63 7.00
C PRO A 175 -4.01 1.38 5.73
N ILE A 176 -3.31 1.07 4.63
CA ILE A 176 -3.78 1.27 3.26
C ILE A 176 -4.45 -0.03 2.82
N VAL A 177 -5.75 0.02 2.65
CA VAL A 177 -6.61 -1.07 2.19
C VAL A 177 -6.74 -0.94 0.66
N GLU A 178 -6.26 -1.95 -0.09
CA GLU A 178 -6.24 -1.93 -1.56
C GLU A 178 -7.02 -3.12 -2.16
N PRO A 179 -8.35 -3.06 -2.21
CA PRO A 179 -9.18 -3.99 -2.97
C PRO A 179 -9.21 -3.54 -4.44
N GLU A 180 -8.16 -3.86 -5.18
CA GLU A 180 -7.97 -3.43 -6.58
C GLU A 180 -9.02 -4.06 -7.49
N VAL A 181 -9.77 -3.26 -8.22
CA VAL A 181 -10.56 -3.74 -9.36
C VAL A 181 -9.65 -3.75 -10.59
N ASP A 182 -9.50 -4.93 -11.22
CA ASP A 182 -8.68 -5.06 -12.43
C ASP A 182 -9.19 -4.13 -13.53
N ILE A 183 -8.28 -3.38 -14.15
CA ILE A 183 -8.63 -2.46 -15.25
C ILE A 183 -9.25 -3.18 -16.45
N ASN A 184 -9.02 -4.49 -16.60
CA ASN A 184 -9.58 -5.34 -17.64
C ASN A 184 -10.87 -6.07 -17.21
N CYS A 185 -11.42 -5.77 -16.03
CA CYS A 185 -12.69 -6.34 -15.59
C CYS A 185 -13.81 -5.96 -16.57
N ALA A 186 -14.47 -6.96 -17.17
CA ALA A 186 -15.48 -6.72 -18.22
C ALA A 186 -16.70 -5.93 -17.72
N GLU A 187 -17.09 -6.10 -16.44
CA GLU A 187 -18.18 -5.36 -15.79
C GLU A 187 -17.64 -4.44 -14.69
N LYS A 188 -16.54 -3.70 -14.99
CA LYS A 188 -15.80 -2.90 -14.01
C LYS A 188 -16.69 -1.93 -13.23
N SER A 189 -17.55 -1.17 -13.90
CA SER A 189 -18.48 -0.23 -13.25
C SER A 189 -19.42 -0.89 -12.24
N LYS A 190 -19.86 -2.12 -12.52
CA LYS A 190 -20.70 -2.90 -11.60
C LYS A 190 -19.91 -3.43 -10.42
N ALA A 191 -18.70 -3.94 -10.67
CA ALA A 191 -17.78 -4.38 -9.62
C ALA A 191 -17.44 -3.23 -8.66
N GLU A 192 -17.17 -2.04 -9.20
CA GLU A 192 -16.90 -0.82 -8.43
C GLU A 192 -18.09 -0.38 -7.58
N SER A 193 -19.33 -0.55 -8.08
CA SER A 193 -20.53 -0.24 -7.31
C SER A 193 -20.72 -1.20 -6.13
N PHE A 194 -20.49 -2.50 -6.34
CA PHE A 194 -20.50 -3.48 -5.25
C PHE A 194 -19.39 -3.19 -4.23
N LEU A 195 -18.20 -2.84 -4.71
CA LEU A 195 -17.06 -2.51 -3.85
C LEU A 195 -17.34 -1.28 -2.99
N LEU A 196 -17.93 -0.22 -3.56
CA LEU A 196 -18.34 0.97 -2.81
C LEU A 196 -19.25 0.59 -1.63
N ASN A 197 -20.33 -0.16 -1.90
CA ASN A 197 -21.30 -0.57 -0.88
C ASN A 197 -20.64 -1.41 0.24
N ALA A 198 -19.76 -2.34 -0.15
CA ALA A 198 -19.05 -3.20 0.79
C ALA A 198 -18.12 -2.38 1.70
N ILE A 199 -17.36 -1.44 1.14
CA ILE A 199 -16.44 -0.58 1.89
C ILE A 199 -17.24 0.37 2.81
N GLU A 200 -18.31 1.02 2.32
CA GLU A 200 -19.15 1.91 3.14
C GLU A 200 -19.68 1.19 4.39
N THR A 201 -20.12 -0.05 4.23
CA THR A 201 -20.57 -0.87 5.37
C THR A 201 -19.47 -1.05 6.42
N LYS A 202 -18.23 -1.26 5.98
CA LYS A 202 -17.10 -1.51 6.90
C LYS A 202 -16.58 -0.22 7.55
N VAL A 203 -16.41 0.86 6.79
CA VAL A 203 -15.88 2.11 7.35
C VAL A 203 -16.82 2.73 8.37
N ASN A 204 -18.13 2.52 8.24
CA ASN A 204 -19.13 2.95 9.23
C ASN A 204 -18.93 2.31 10.62
N ASN A 205 -18.29 1.14 10.67
CA ASN A 205 -18.08 0.36 11.89
C ASN A 205 -16.71 0.60 12.56
N LEU A 206 -15.85 1.46 12.01
CA LEU A 206 -14.49 1.70 12.52
C LEU A 206 -14.43 2.59 13.78
N GLY A 207 -15.57 3.11 14.27
CA GLY A 207 -15.61 3.99 15.44
C GLY A 207 -14.86 5.30 15.18
N SER A 208 -13.78 5.55 15.93
CA SER A 208 -12.91 6.73 15.75
C SER A 208 -11.64 6.43 14.92
N LYS A 209 -11.42 5.19 14.51
CA LYS A 209 -10.23 4.79 13.75
C LYS A 209 -10.35 5.24 12.31
N GLN A 210 -9.19 5.51 11.66
CA GLN A 210 -9.12 5.94 10.27
C GLN A 210 -8.23 5.03 9.44
N ILE A 211 -8.58 4.86 8.18
CA ILE A 211 -7.84 4.09 7.18
C ILE A 211 -7.54 4.93 5.94
N ILE A 212 -6.62 4.46 5.11
CA ILE A 212 -6.42 4.97 3.76
C ILE A 212 -6.95 3.91 2.78
N LEU A 213 -7.65 4.36 1.75
CA LEU A 213 -8.12 3.51 0.67
C LEU A 213 -7.27 3.75 -0.57
N LYS A 214 -6.75 2.67 -1.17
CA LYS A 214 -6.10 2.71 -2.48
C LYS A 214 -7.00 2.01 -3.47
N LEU A 215 -7.59 2.77 -4.39
CA LEU A 215 -8.62 2.30 -5.31
C LEU A 215 -8.21 2.53 -6.77
N THR A 216 -8.58 1.61 -7.65
CA THR A 216 -8.46 1.81 -9.09
C THR A 216 -9.35 2.98 -9.51
N LEU A 217 -8.90 3.81 -10.44
CA LEU A 217 -9.70 4.89 -10.98
C LEU A 217 -11.04 4.35 -11.51
N PRO A 218 -12.18 4.87 -11.03
CA PRO A 218 -13.47 4.33 -11.38
C PRO A 218 -13.90 4.74 -12.80
N GLU A 219 -14.75 3.93 -13.44
CA GLU A 219 -15.36 4.30 -14.72
C GLU A 219 -16.37 5.43 -14.59
N LYS A 220 -17.05 5.51 -13.44
CA LYS A 220 -18.01 6.59 -13.16
C LYS A 220 -17.34 7.69 -12.37
N ASP A 221 -17.39 8.91 -12.88
CA ASP A 221 -16.87 10.09 -12.20
C ASP A 221 -17.46 10.22 -10.78
N ASN A 222 -16.58 10.53 -9.83
CA ASN A 222 -16.92 10.76 -8.42
C ASN A 222 -17.57 9.55 -7.71
N LEU A 223 -17.49 8.34 -8.25
CA LEU A 223 -18.09 7.16 -7.62
C LEU A 223 -17.63 6.99 -6.14
N PHE A 224 -16.36 7.18 -5.86
CA PHE A 224 -15.80 7.02 -4.51
C PHE A 224 -15.76 8.33 -3.70
N LEU A 225 -16.43 9.39 -4.15
CA LEU A 225 -16.51 10.65 -3.40
C LEU A 225 -17.13 10.49 -2.01
N PRO A 226 -18.18 9.65 -1.78
CA PRO A 226 -18.70 9.38 -0.46
C PRO A 226 -17.63 8.83 0.49
N LEU A 227 -16.76 7.93 0.02
CA LEU A 227 -15.65 7.39 0.81
C LEU A 227 -14.58 8.46 1.09
N ALA A 228 -14.24 9.28 0.11
CA ALA A 228 -13.26 10.36 0.27
C ALA A 228 -13.69 11.41 1.31
N ASN A 229 -15.00 11.58 1.50
CA ASN A 229 -15.59 12.50 2.49
C ASN A 229 -15.95 11.82 3.81
N HIS A 230 -15.69 10.51 3.93
CA HIS A 230 -16.07 9.77 5.13
C HIS A 230 -15.08 10.00 6.27
N LYS A 231 -15.60 10.29 7.49
CA LYS A 231 -14.77 10.62 8.68
C LYS A 231 -13.72 9.56 9.06
N ASN A 232 -13.96 8.30 8.72
CA ASN A 232 -13.06 7.17 8.98
C ASN A 232 -12.12 6.86 7.80
N VAL A 233 -12.18 7.64 6.73
CA VAL A 233 -11.26 7.56 5.60
C VAL A 233 -10.36 8.79 5.62
N LEU A 234 -9.09 8.56 5.95
CA LEU A 234 -8.09 9.63 6.01
C LEU A 234 -7.79 10.18 4.62
N ARG A 235 -7.74 9.29 3.62
CA ARG A 235 -7.49 9.62 2.22
C ARG A 235 -7.92 8.47 1.30
N VAL A 236 -8.34 8.80 0.08
CA VAL A 236 -8.41 7.89 -1.08
C VAL A 236 -7.24 8.23 -2.01
N VAL A 237 -6.48 7.20 -2.45
CA VAL A 237 -5.29 7.32 -3.31
C VAL A 237 -5.38 6.36 -4.49
#